data_7d2bb70a922b157e81d1724954b9d8c3
#
_entry.id   7d2bb70a922b157e81d1724954b9d8c3
#
_cell.length_a   1.000
_cell.length_b   1.000
_cell.length_c   1.000
_cell.angle_alpha   90.00
_cell.angle_beta   90.00
_cell.angle_gamma   90.00
#
_symmetry.space_group_name_H-M   'P 1'
#
loop_
_entity.id
_entity.type
_entity.pdbx_description
1 polymer ?
#
loop_
_entity_poly.entity_id
_entity_poly.type
_entity_poly.pdbx_seq_one_letter_code
_entity_poly.pdbx_strand_id
1 'polypeptide(L)'
;SDRVLYENNNKSLARKKSSLSTLFKFLYRNGQLKDDITGGFNPIKLPKPQPDAIKRLEIDEVATMLDVVENGNGLTDKEKDYWLKTKLRDKAILVLFITYGLRLNELRELNISSFNFSRGEFMIYRKRGKEVLMPINEACERVVKDYIDYERPKSSDIGEEDQDALFLSLQKKRMTSRSIRDLVKKYTSIAMKTSRDKGYSPHKLRATAATSLIETGFSIYDVQNLMDHDNVTTTQLYAAHRKNLKRDIVENFNWLDEDTPLGKKRND
;
A
#
# COMPACT_ATOMS: atom_id res chain seq x y z
N SER A 1 -16.74 1.68 38.35
CA SER A 1 -16.37 1.28 36.99
C SER A 1 -16.56 2.48 36.06
N ASP A 2 -15.45 3.12 35.69
CA ASP A 2 -15.46 4.26 34.79
C ASP A 2 -15.88 3.79 33.40
N ARG A 3 -17.08 4.20 33.00
CA ARG A 3 -17.54 4.04 31.61
C ARG A 3 -16.71 4.99 30.74
N VAL A 4 -15.76 4.45 29.97
CA VAL A 4 -15.10 5.20 28.93
C VAL A 4 -16.15 5.61 27.89
N LEU A 5 -16.52 6.88 27.87
CA LEU A 5 -17.40 7.46 26.87
C LEU A 5 -16.63 7.55 25.57
N TYR A 6 -16.90 6.64 24.63
CA TYR A 6 -16.34 6.70 23.29
C TYR A 6 -17.07 7.78 22.48
N GLU A 7 -16.45 8.92 22.31
CA GLU A 7 -16.93 9.94 21.38
C GLU A 7 -16.54 9.59 19.92
N ASN A 8 -17.53 9.65 19.03
CA ASN A 8 -17.29 9.49 17.61
C ASN A 8 -16.66 10.76 17.03
N ASN A 9 -15.49 10.63 16.43
CA ASN A 9 -14.91 11.75 15.66
C ASN A 9 -15.70 12.01 14.36
N ASN A 10 -15.55 13.20 13.77
CA ASN A 10 -16.27 13.62 12.56
C ASN A 10 -16.09 12.65 11.37
N LYS A 11 -14.93 12.01 11.22
CA LYS A 11 -14.73 11.00 10.17
C LYS A 11 -15.58 9.77 10.38
N SER A 12 -15.69 9.31 11.64
CA SER A 12 -16.54 8.17 12.02
C SER A 12 -18.02 8.49 11.81
N LEU A 13 -18.45 9.68 12.22
CA LEU A 13 -19.81 10.18 12.02
C LEU A 13 -20.14 10.31 10.52
N ALA A 14 -19.26 10.89 9.71
CA ALA A 14 -19.44 11.01 8.26
C ALA A 14 -19.60 9.63 7.59
N ARG A 15 -18.81 8.63 8.00
CA ARG A 15 -18.94 7.26 7.50
C ARG A 15 -20.29 6.65 7.86
N LYS A 16 -20.72 6.77 9.12
CA LYS A 16 -22.03 6.28 9.58
C LYS A 16 -23.17 6.96 8.82
N LYS A 17 -23.10 8.28 8.64
CA LYS A 17 -24.05 9.04 7.84
C LYS A 17 -24.11 8.53 6.40
N SER A 18 -22.96 8.32 5.74
CA SER A 18 -22.91 7.80 4.38
C SER A 18 -23.58 6.43 4.27
N SER A 19 -23.33 5.53 5.23
CA SER A 19 -23.98 4.21 5.26
C SER A 19 -25.48 4.29 5.43
N LEU A 20 -25.96 5.15 6.33
CA LEU A 20 -27.39 5.40 6.53
C LEU A 20 -28.03 6.03 5.28
N SER A 21 -27.36 7.02 4.67
CA SER A 21 -27.86 7.63 3.44
C SER A 21 -27.99 6.60 2.30
N THR A 22 -27.03 5.68 2.18
CA THR A 22 -27.10 4.62 1.18
C THR A 22 -28.27 3.68 1.46
N LEU A 23 -28.48 3.28 2.71
CA LEU A 23 -29.61 2.43 3.11
C LEU A 23 -30.95 3.12 2.81
N PHE A 24 -31.15 4.34 3.25
CA PHE A 24 -32.41 5.06 3.04
C PHE A 24 -32.71 5.33 1.56
N LYS A 25 -31.69 5.66 0.75
CA LYS A 25 -31.84 5.77 -0.71
C LYS A 25 -32.22 4.43 -1.35
N PHE A 26 -31.65 3.33 -0.87
CA PHE A 26 -32.02 2.00 -1.33
C PHE A 26 -33.48 1.70 -0.99
N LEU A 27 -33.92 1.92 0.25
CA LEU A 27 -35.29 1.69 0.68
C LEU A 27 -36.30 2.56 -0.11
N TYR A 28 -35.98 3.83 -0.35
CA TYR A 28 -36.78 4.73 -1.17
C TYR A 28 -36.90 4.23 -2.63
N ARG A 29 -35.78 3.86 -3.25
CA ARG A 29 -35.77 3.36 -4.64
C ARG A 29 -36.56 2.06 -4.81
N ASN A 30 -36.65 1.25 -3.75
CA ASN A 30 -37.44 0.00 -3.75
C ASN A 30 -38.88 0.18 -3.25
N GLY A 31 -39.36 1.41 -3.15
CA GLY A 31 -40.74 1.69 -2.74
C GLY A 31 -41.09 1.39 -1.29
N GLN A 32 -40.08 1.10 -0.44
CA GLN A 32 -40.28 0.84 1.00
C GLN A 32 -40.37 2.11 1.83
N LEU A 33 -39.99 3.25 1.27
CA LEU A 33 -40.20 4.58 1.82
C LEU A 33 -40.94 5.46 0.81
N LYS A 34 -41.85 6.29 1.30
CA LYS A 34 -42.61 7.24 0.46
C LYS A 34 -41.73 8.36 -0.09
N ASP A 35 -40.76 8.82 0.70
CA ASP A 35 -39.90 9.96 0.36
C ASP A 35 -38.43 9.66 0.64
N ASP A 36 -37.51 10.36 -0.09
CA ASP A 36 -36.07 10.34 0.21
C ASP A 36 -35.75 11.27 1.38
N ILE A 37 -35.70 10.70 2.58
CA ILE A 37 -35.41 11.43 3.83
C ILE A 37 -33.94 11.86 3.97
N THR A 38 -33.05 11.47 3.04
CA THR A 38 -31.61 11.74 3.17
C THR A 38 -31.27 13.21 2.96
N GLY A 39 -32.13 13.99 2.33
CA GLY A 39 -32.00 15.43 2.17
C GLY A 39 -31.97 16.21 3.50
N GLY A 40 -32.61 15.68 4.57
CA GLY A 40 -32.59 16.26 5.91
C GLY A 40 -31.30 15.98 6.71
N PHE A 41 -30.34 15.24 6.19
CA PHE A 41 -29.11 14.92 6.91
C PHE A 41 -28.14 16.10 6.93
N ASN A 42 -27.90 16.68 8.10
CA ASN A 42 -26.95 17.78 8.26
C ASN A 42 -25.54 17.43 7.74
N PRO A 43 -24.85 18.32 7.01
CA PRO A 43 -23.48 18.10 6.56
C PRO A 43 -22.53 17.98 7.76
N ILE A 44 -21.61 17.00 7.70
CA ILE A 44 -20.56 16.85 8.69
C ILE A 44 -19.29 17.47 8.10
N LYS A 45 -18.82 18.55 8.74
CA LYS A 45 -17.56 19.20 8.34
C LYS A 45 -16.39 18.29 8.64
N LEU A 46 -15.67 17.88 7.61
CA LEU A 46 -14.41 17.16 7.76
C LEU A 46 -13.24 18.15 7.66
N PRO A 47 -12.19 17.99 8.47
CA PRO A 47 -10.97 18.76 8.30
C PRO A 47 -10.41 18.50 6.91
N LYS A 48 -9.88 19.55 6.27
CA LYS A 48 -9.17 19.37 4.99
C LYS A 48 -7.99 18.43 5.19
N PRO A 49 -7.75 17.49 4.26
CA PRO A 49 -6.56 16.65 4.32
C PRO A 49 -5.31 17.54 4.33
N GLN A 50 -4.44 17.33 5.30
CA GLN A 50 -3.15 18.02 5.36
C GLN A 50 -2.07 17.07 4.80
N PRO A 51 -1.16 17.54 3.94
CA PRO A 51 -0.07 16.74 3.40
C PRO A 51 0.77 16.09 4.50
N ASP A 52 1.10 16.85 5.55
CA ASP A 52 1.91 16.38 6.69
C ASP A 52 1.24 15.27 7.54
N ALA A 53 -0.04 14.97 7.29
CA ALA A 53 -0.76 13.91 7.97
C ALA A 53 -0.58 12.52 7.32
N ILE A 54 0.19 12.41 6.23
CA ILE A 54 0.43 11.11 5.56
C ILE A 54 1.46 10.34 6.37
N LYS A 55 0.98 9.34 7.09
CA LYS A 55 1.85 8.41 7.82
C LYS A 55 2.44 7.41 6.83
N ARG A 56 3.76 7.43 6.67
CA ARG A 56 4.56 6.55 5.83
C ARG A 56 5.84 6.16 6.58
N LEU A 57 6.58 5.19 6.06
CA LEU A 57 7.96 4.96 6.50
C LEU A 57 8.89 5.94 5.78
N GLU A 58 9.87 6.44 6.49
CA GLU A 58 10.99 7.17 5.91
C GLU A 58 12.00 6.17 5.29
N ILE A 59 12.91 6.64 4.45
CA ILE A 59 13.84 5.76 3.70
C ILE A 59 14.70 4.90 4.63
N ASP A 60 15.19 5.44 5.71
CA ASP A 60 15.97 4.74 6.74
C ASP A 60 15.14 3.69 7.49
N GLU A 61 13.85 3.96 7.73
CA GLU A 61 12.93 2.99 8.31
C GLU A 61 12.61 1.85 7.33
N VAL A 62 12.51 2.12 6.02
CA VAL A 62 12.38 1.09 4.99
C VAL A 62 13.64 0.20 4.96
N ALA A 63 14.82 0.81 4.96
CA ALA A 63 16.09 0.07 5.00
C ALA A 63 16.19 -0.80 6.25
N THR A 64 15.82 -0.27 7.41
CA THR A 64 15.78 -1.02 8.68
C THR A 64 14.78 -2.17 8.62
N MET A 65 13.58 -1.96 8.05
CA MET A 65 12.57 -3.01 7.88
C MET A 65 13.09 -4.17 7.03
N LEU A 66 13.80 -3.86 5.94
CA LEU A 66 14.41 -4.87 5.07
C LEU A 66 15.58 -5.59 5.76
N ASP A 67 16.40 -4.89 6.55
CA ASP A 67 17.44 -5.52 7.36
C ASP A 67 16.86 -6.47 8.40
N VAL A 68 15.80 -6.07 9.09
CA VAL A 68 15.12 -6.93 10.08
C VAL A 68 14.61 -8.22 9.43
N VAL A 69 13.99 -8.16 8.26
CA VAL A 69 13.50 -9.38 7.60
C VAL A 69 14.62 -10.24 7.05
N GLU A 70 15.75 -9.66 6.65
CA GLU A 70 16.92 -10.38 6.15
C GLU A 70 17.69 -11.07 7.27
N ASN A 71 18.01 -10.34 8.34
CA ASN A 71 18.97 -10.74 9.37
C ASN A 71 18.33 -11.10 10.71
N GLY A 72 17.02 -10.86 10.91
CA GLY A 72 16.31 -11.15 12.15
C GLY A 72 16.65 -10.20 13.30
N ASN A 73 17.27 -9.05 13.01
CA ASN A 73 17.65 -8.05 14.02
C ASN A 73 16.40 -7.46 14.69
N GLY A 74 16.40 -7.38 16.04
CA GLY A 74 15.27 -6.83 16.80
C GLY A 74 14.09 -7.80 16.97
N LEU A 75 14.16 -9.03 16.45
CA LEU A 75 13.20 -10.08 16.77
C LEU A 75 13.49 -10.71 18.11
N THR A 76 12.43 -11.07 18.86
CA THR A 76 12.55 -11.92 20.06
C THR A 76 12.96 -13.34 19.67
N ASP A 77 13.49 -14.12 20.63
CA ASP A 77 13.91 -15.50 20.35
C ASP A 77 12.77 -16.36 19.78
N LYS A 78 11.57 -16.24 20.35
CA LYS A 78 10.36 -16.90 19.83
C LYS A 78 10.01 -16.47 18.41
N GLU A 79 10.17 -15.20 18.07
CA GLU A 79 9.93 -14.69 16.71
C GLU A 79 11.00 -15.18 15.74
N LYS A 80 12.25 -15.36 16.19
CA LYS A 80 13.34 -15.92 15.37
C LYS A 80 13.08 -17.36 14.95
N ASP A 81 12.50 -18.18 15.83
CA ASP A 81 12.14 -19.57 15.50
C ASP A 81 11.11 -19.64 14.34
N TYR A 82 10.17 -18.71 14.32
CA TYR A 82 9.22 -18.59 13.21
C TYR A 82 9.87 -17.95 11.97
N TRP A 83 10.68 -16.93 12.18
CA TRP A 83 11.38 -16.21 11.12
C TRP A 83 12.30 -17.13 10.31
N LEU A 84 13.04 -18.03 10.93
CA LEU A 84 13.85 -19.00 10.23
C LEU A 84 13.08 -19.85 9.21
N LYS A 85 11.76 -20.01 9.39
CA LYS A 85 10.87 -20.80 8.52
C LYS A 85 10.08 -19.95 7.54
N THR A 86 10.17 -18.61 7.62
CA THR A 86 9.26 -17.71 6.89
C THR A 86 9.95 -16.47 6.34
N LYS A 87 11.27 -16.34 6.49
CA LYS A 87 11.98 -15.11 6.15
C LYS A 87 11.95 -14.77 4.67
N LEU A 88 12.03 -15.76 3.78
CA LEU A 88 12.00 -15.52 2.34
C LEU A 88 10.60 -15.10 1.89
N ARG A 89 9.56 -15.73 2.42
CA ARG A 89 8.18 -15.33 2.22
C ARG A 89 7.92 -13.90 2.69
N ASP A 90 8.30 -13.61 3.95
CA ASP A 90 8.10 -12.33 4.58
C ASP A 90 8.83 -11.22 3.81
N LYS A 91 10.06 -11.49 3.35
CA LYS A 91 10.84 -10.59 2.50
C LYS A 91 10.15 -10.33 1.16
N ALA A 92 9.69 -11.37 0.46
CA ALA A 92 8.99 -11.22 -0.81
C ALA A 92 7.70 -10.38 -0.65
N ILE A 93 6.91 -10.61 0.40
CA ILE A 93 5.71 -9.83 0.72
C ILE A 93 6.05 -8.34 0.91
N LEU A 94 7.05 -8.03 1.73
CA LEU A 94 7.43 -6.64 2.02
C LEU A 94 7.98 -5.93 0.79
N VAL A 95 8.85 -6.59 0.02
CA VAL A 95 9.43 -6.03 -1.21
C VAL A 95 8.34 -5.74 -2.24
N LEU A 96 7.39 -6.65 -2.47
CA LEU A 96 6.27 -6.42 -3.39
C LEU A 96 5.39 -5.24 -2.93
N PHE A 97 5.13 -5.10 -1.62
CA PHE A 97 4.36 -3.96 -1.11
C PHE A 97 5.06 -2.63 -1.35
N ILE A 98 6.36 -2.53 -1.05
CA ILE A 98 7.09 -1.25 -1.17
C ILE A 98 7.45 -0.90 -2.61
N THR A 99 7.58 -1.89 -3.51
CA THR A 99 7.92 -1.65 -4.92
C THR A 99 6.69 -1.25 -5.72
N TYR A 100 5.59 -2.02 -5.60
CA TYR A 100 4.39 -1.82 -6.43
C TYR A 100 3.26 -1.10 -5.71
N GLY A 101 3.36 -0.92 -4.40
CA GLY A 101 2.27 -0.38 -3.61
C GLY A 101 0.99 -1.20 -3.72
N LEU A 102 1.07 -2.51 -3.80
CA LEU A 102 -0.10 -3.40 -3.95
C LEU A 102 -1.12 -3.19 -2.84
N ARG A 103 -2.41 -3.36 -3.18
CA ARG A 103 -3.44 -3.47 -2.15
C ARG A 103 -3.31 -4.83 -1.45
N LEU A 104 -3.70 -4.89 -0.18
CA LEU A 104 -3.62 -6.13 0.60
C LEU A 104 -4.25 -7.33 -0.10
N ASN A 105 -5.42 -7.14 -0.71
CA ASN A 105 -6.09 -8.23 -1.42
C ASN A 105 -5.41 -8.56 -2.76
N GLU A 106 -4.84 -7.58 -3.47
CA GLU A 106 -4.04 -7.82 -4.67
C GLU A 106 -2.86 -8.74 -4.37
N LEU A 107 -2.13 -8.48 -3.29
CA LEU A 107 -1.01 -9.33 -2.86
C LEU A 107 -1.50 -10.70 -2.35
N ARG A 108 -2.56 -10.75 -1.56
CA ARG A 108 -3.09 -12.00 -1.01
C ARG A 108 -3.54 -12.98 -2.10
N GLU A 109 -4.14 -12.46 -3.17
CA GLU A 109 -4.66 -13.26 -4.28
C GLU A 109 -3.60 -13.65 -5.31
N LEU A 110 -2.34 -13.26 -5.14
CA LEU A 110 -1.27 -13.71 -6.03
C LEU A 110 -1.15 -15.23 -5.99
N ASN A 111 -1.03 -15.80 -7.18
CA ASN A 111 -0.81 -17.20 -7.45
C ASN A 111 0.58 -17.42 -8.03
N ILE A 112 1.09 -18.63 -8.03
CA ILE A 112 2.31 -18.96 -8.79
C ILE A 112 2.05 -18.72 -10.27
N SER A 113 0.88 -19.16 -10.77
CA SER A 113 0.43 -18.96 -12.16
C SER A 113 0.25 -17.48 -12.54
N SER A 114 0.19 -16.57 -11.55
CA SER A 114 0.18 -15.13 -11.84
C SER A 114 1.49 -14.63 -12.45
N PHE A 115 2.60 -15.35 -12.29
CA PHE A 115 3.94 -14.91 -12.71
C PHE A 115 4.37 -15.56 -14.02
N ASN A 116 4.78 -14.72 -14.96
CA ASN A 116 5.45 -15.14 -16.19
C ASN A 116 6.89 -14.61 -16.16
N PHE A 117 7.77 -15.35 -15.51
CA PHE A 117 9.18 -14.97 -15.36
C PHE A 117 9.93 -14.87 -16.71
N SER A 118 9.54 -15.65 -17.72
CA SER A 118 10.18 -15.57 -19.04
C SER A 118 9.86 -14.27 -19.78
N ARG A 119 8.71 -13.65 -19.47
CA ARG A 119 8.33 -12.34 -20.01
C ARG A 119 8.64 -11.20 -19.06
N GLY A 120 9.07 -11.48 -17.84
CA GLY A 120 9.32 -10.46 -16.82
C GLY A 120 8.06 -9.72 -16.39
N GLU A 121 6.94 -10.45 -16.22
CA GLU A 121 5.64 -9.84 -15.88
C GLU A 121 4.82 -10.72 -14.93
N PHE A 122 3.88 -10.09 -14.21
CA PHE A 122 2.91 -10.80 -13.36
C PHE A 122 1.53 -10.14 -13.40
N MET A 123 0.49 -10.95 -13.21
CA MET A 123 -0.90 -10.53 -13.24
C MET A 123 -1.42 -10.23 -11.83
N ILE A 124 -2.11 -9.12 -11.67
CA ILE A 124 -2.88 -8.79 -10.46
C ILE A 124 -4.36 -8.57 -10.80
N TYR A 125 -5.22 -8.90 -9.84
CA TYR A 125 -6.66 -8.66 -9.95
C TYR A 125 -7.04 -7.45 -9.10
N ARG A 126 -7.55 -6.41 -9.76
CA ARG A 126 -8.02 -5.18 -9.14
C ARG A 126 -9.52 -5.21 -8.88
N LYS A 127 -10.07 -4.13 -8.35
CA LYS A 127 -11.51 -4.01 -8.08
C LYS A 127 -12.34 -4.38 -9.32
N ARG A 128 -13.47 -5.05 -9.11
CA ARG A 128 -14.38 -5.53 -10.14
C ARG A 128 -13.76 -6.56 -11.12
N GLY A 129 -12.74 -7.29 -10.67
CA GLY A 129 -12.12 -8.33 -11.49
C GLY A 129 -11.24 -7.82 -12.63
N LYS A 130 -10.86 -6.54 -12.64
CA LYS A 130 -9.97 -5.98 -13.68
C LYS A 130 -8.60 -6.63 -13.57
N GLU A 131 -8.20 -7.33 -14.60
CA GLU A 131 -6.84 -7.88 -14.77
C GLU A 131 -5.87 -6.78 -15.16
N VAL A 132 -4.74 -6.72 -14.49
CA VAL A 132 -3.67 -5.77 -14.78
C VAL A 132 -2.34 -6.51 -14.81
N LEU A 133 -1.67 -6.43 -15.96
CA LEU A 133 -0.34 -6.98 -16.13
C LEU A 133 0.68 -5.96 -15.61
N MET A 134 1.56 -6.42 -14.72
CA MET A 134 2.60 -5.61 -14.09
C MET A 134 3.98 -6.12 -14.52
N PRO A 135 4.91 -5.24 -14.92
CA PRO A 135 6.28 -5.66 -15.14
C PRO A 135 6.93 -6.06 -13.81
N ILE A 136 7.74 -7.11 -13.81
CA ILE A 136 8.53 -7.51 -12.65
C ILE A 136 9.98 -7.04 -12.84
N ASN A 137 10.52 -6.34 -11.85
CA ASN A 137 11.93 -5.98 -11.85
C ASN A 137 12.77 -7.14 -11.27
N GLU A 138 14.07 -7.14 -11.57
CA GLU A 138 15.00 -8.19 -11.17
C GLU A 138 15.02 -8.44 -9.65
N ALA A 139 14.96 -7.39 -8.84
CA ALA A 139 14.95 -7.52 -7.39
C ALA A 139 13.69 -8.24 -6.88
N CYS A 140 12.52 -7.90 -7.41
CA CYS A 140 11.27 -8.57 -7.06
C CYS A 140 11.21 -10.00 -7.59
N GLU A 141 11.69 -10.24 -8.80
CA GLU A 141 11.79 -11.58 -9.37
C GLU A 141 12.64 -12.49 -8.49
N ARG A 142 13.81 -12.02 -8.08
CA ARG A 142 14.72 -12.77 -7.22
C ARG A 142 14.08 -13.15 -5.90
N VAL A 143 13.50 -12.20 -5.15
CA VAL A 143 12.90 -12.52 -3.84
C VAL A 143 11.68 -13.43 -3.94
N VAL A 144 10.92 -13.35 -5.03
CA VAL A 144 9.77 -14.25 -5.26
C VAL A 144 10.27 -15.65 -5.61
N LYS A 145 11.26 -15.78 -6.49
CA LYS A 145 11.89 -17.06 -6.83
C LYS A 145 12.56 -17.70 -5.61
N ASP A 146 13.34 -16.94 -4.84
CA ASP A 146 13.99 -17.44 -3.62
C ASP A 146 12.95 -18.05 -2.66
N TYR A 147 11.81 -17.39 -2.48
CA TYR A 147 10.73 -17.94 -1.67
C TYR A 147 10.14 -19.22 -2.28
N ILE A 148 9.85 -19.24 -3.57
CA ILE A 148 9.26 -20.40 -4.26
C ILE A 148 10.20 -21.61 -4.20
N ASP A 149 11.47 -21.40 -4.47
CA ASP A 149 12.44 -22.46 -4.66
C ASP A 149 12.99 -23.03 -3.32
N TYR A 150 13.14 -22.19 -2.29
CA TYR A 150 13.85 -22.57 -1.08
C TYR A 150 12.99 -22.64 0.19
N GLU A 151 11.82 -21.99 0.23
CA GLU A 151 11.04 -21.96 1.48
C GLU A 151 9.59 -22.42 1.28
N ARG A 152 8.99 -22.19 0.12
CA ARG A 152 7.61 -22.58 -0.12
C ARG A 152 7.46 -24.10 -0.13
N PRO A 153 6.48 -24.68 0.61
CA PRO A 153 6.21 -26.12 0.58
C PRO A 153 5.98 -26.63 -0.86
N LYS A 154 6.37 -27.87 -1.12
CA LYS A 154 6.11 -28.53 -2.41
C LYS A 154 4.61 -28.67 -2.63
N SER A 155 4.16 -28.63 -3.89
CA SER A 155 2.74 -28.70 -4.25
C SER A 155 2.07 -29.98 -3.72
N SER A 156 2.79 -31.11 -3.67
CA SER A 156 2.32 -32.37 -3.08
C SER A 156 1.92 -32.28 -1.60
N ASP A 157 2.46 -31.31 -0.89
CA ASP A 157 2.24 -31.12 0.55
C ASP A 157 1.17 -30.08 0.86
N ILE A 158 0.52 -29.52 -0.16
CA ILE A 158 -0.46 -28.44 -0.08
C ILE A 158 -1.82 -28.97 -0.55
N GLY A 159 -2.90 -28.61 0.16
CA GLY A 159 -4.26 -28.94 -0.27
C GLY A 159 -4.58 -28.36 -1.66
N GLU A 160 -5.35 -29.09 -2.46
CA GLU A 160 -5.66 -28.72 -3.85
C GLU A 160 -6.09 -27.26 -4.01
N GLU A 161 -6.92 -26.76 -3.09
CA GLU A 161 -7.45 -25.38 -3.09
C GLU A 161 -6.38 -24.29 -2.95
N ASP A 162 -5.22 -24.63 -2.35
CA ASP A 162 -4.14 -23.69 -2.04
C ASP A 162 -2.86 -23.95 -2.85
N GLN A 163 -2.83 -24.96 -3.72
CA GLN A 163 -1.62 -25.35 -4.48
C GLN A 163 -1.05 -24.22 -5.33
N ASP A 164 -1.91 -23.41 -5.94
CA ASP A 164 -1.49 -22.27 -6.75
C ASP A 164 -1.27 -20.98 -5.94
N ALA A 165 -1.68 -20.93 -4.66
CA ALA A 165 -1.49 -19.75 -3.83
C ALA A 165 0.00 -19.44 -3.68
N LEU A 166 0.42 -18.21 -4.01
CA LEU A 166 1.83 -17.82 -3.87
C LEU A 166 2.25 -17.84 -2.40
N PHE A 167 1.57 -17.10 -1.53
CA PHE A 167 1.97 -16.94 -0.13
C PHE A 167 1.17 -17.86 0.81
N LEU A 168 1.89 -18.77 1.45
CA LEU A 168 1.34 -19.76 2.35
C LEU A 168 1.68 -19.48 3.82
N SER A 169 0.75 -19.83 4.69
CA SER A 169 0.99 -19.90 6.14
C SER A 169 1.81 -21.14 6.49
N LEU A 170 2.23 -21.26 7.75
CA LEU A 170 2.89 -22.49 8.25
C LEU A 170 1.95 -23.71 8.22
N GLN A 171 0.63 -23.50 8.16
CA GLN A 171 -0.37 -24.55 7.96
C GLN A 171 -0.54 -24.94 6.48
N LYS A 172 0.32 -24.44 5.59
CA LYS A 172 0.30 -24.70 4.14
C LYS A 172 -1.00 -24.23 3.45
N LYS A 173 -1.67 -23.23 4.02
CA LYS A 173 -2.88 -22.58 3.46
C LYS A 173 -2.55 -21.16 3.01
N ARG A 174 -3.28 -20.65 2.01
CA ARG A 174 -3.17 -19.24 1.58
C ARG A 174 -3.20 -18.31 2.78
N MET A 175 -2.28 -17.36 2.84
CA MET A 175 -2.24 -16.40 3.95
C MET A 175 -3.52 -15.57 4.01
N THR A 176 -4.04 -15.39 5.22
CA THR A 176 -5.21 -14.52 5.45
C THR A 176 -4.81 -13.05 5.41
N SER A 177 -5.77 -12.18 5.11
CA SER A 177 -5.57 -10.73 5.20
C SER A 177 -5.12 -10.28 6.60
N ARG A 178 -5.52 -11.02 7.64
CA ARG A 178 -5.09 -10.74 9.02
C ARG A 178 -3.63 -11.08 9.22
N SER A 179 -3.20 -12.28 8.82
CA SER A 179 -1.80 -12.70 8.99
C SER A 179 -0.82 -11.81 8.21
N ILE A 180 -1.20 -11.35 7.00
CA ILE A 180 -0.39 -10.38 6.24
C ILE A 180 -0.33 -9.03 6.97
N ARG A 181 -1.43 -8.53 7.55
CA ARG A 181 -1.39 -7.29 8.34
C ARG A 181 -0.52 -7.42 9.57
N ASP A 182 -0.62 -8.53 10.29
CA ASP A 182 0.16 -8.77 11.51
C ASP A 182 1.67 -8.89 11.19
N LEU A 183 2.01 -9.52 10.05
CA LEU A 183 3.37 -9.56 9.50
C LEU A 183 3.89 -8.14 9.23
N VAL A 184 3.17 -7.33 8.47
CA VAL A 184 3.57 -5.96 8.15
C VAL A 184 3.73 -5.13 9.41
N LYS A 185 2.79 -5.23 10.36
CA LYS A 185 2.90 -4.55 11.66
C LYS A 185 4.15 -4.98 12.43
N LYS A 186 4.49 -6.27 12.38
CA LYS A 186 5.68 -6.80 13.03
C LYS A 186 6.93 -6.08 12.55
N TYR A 187 7.21 -6.10 11.28
CA TYR A 187 8.44 -5.54 10.73
C TYR A 187 8.48 -4.01 10.78
N THR A 188 7.37 -3.35 10.51
CA THR A 188 7.32 -1.88 10.57
C THR A 188 7.44 -1.35 12.00
N SER A 189 6.88 -2.03 13.01
CA SER A 189 7.03 -1.59 14.40
C SER A 189 8.46 -1.67 14.89
N ILE A 190 9.22 -2.69 14.46
CA ILE A 190 10.65 -2.80 14.81
C ILE A 190 11.44 -1.69 14.10
N ALA A 191 11.21 -1.49 12.80
CA ALA A 191 11.87 -0.44 12.03
C ALA A 191 11.64 0.96 12.61
N MET A 192 10.43 1.24 13.04
CA MET A 192 10.02 2.51 13.67
C MET A 192 10.39 2.60 15.17
N LYS A 193 11.02 1.55 15.73
CA LYS A 193 11.33 1.45 17.17
C LYS A 193 10.13 1.76 18.08
N THR A 194 8.96 1.18 17.73
CA THR A 194 7.70 1.43 18.43
C THR A 194 7.02 0.12 18.86
N SER A 195 5.97 0.23 19.66
CA SER A 195 5.18 -0.93 20.08
C SER A 195 4.43 -1.58 18.91
N ARG A 196 4.16 -2.87 19.02
CA ARG A 196 3.55 -3.69 17.96
C ARG A 196 2.21 -3.14 17.46
N ASP A 197 1.39 -2.61 18.35
CA ASP A 197 0.09 -2.02 18.02
C ASP A 197 0.21 -0.76 17.18
N LYS A 198 1.32 -0.01 17.27
CA LYS A 198 1.61 1.22 16.51
C LYS A 198 2.29 0.94 15.16
N GLY A 199 2.68 -0.30 14.88
CA GLY A 199 3.22 -0.70 13.59
C GLY A 199 2.26 -0.39 12.44
N TYR A 200 2.81 -0.11 11.27
CA TYR A 200 2.02 0.28 10.10
C TYR A 200 1.31 -0.89 9.44
N SER A 201 0.24 -0.59 8.75
CA SER A 201 -0.54 -1.55 7.95
C SER A 201 -0.06 -1.56 6.49
N PRO A 202 -0.44 -2.56 5.68
CA PRO A 202 -0.16 -2.58 4.23
C PRO A 202 -0.57 -1.31 3.49
N HIS A 203 -1.66 -0.66 3.93
CA HIS A 203 -2.07 0.64 3.36
C HIS A 203 -1.02 1.74 3.56
N LYS A 204 -0.27 1.70 4.68
CA LYS A 204 0.82 2.64 4.93
C LYS A 204 2.07 2.32 4.12
N LEU A 205 2.37 1.04 3.87
CA LEU A 205 3.42 0.66 2.92
C LEU A 205 3.10 1.10 1.49
N ARG A 206 1.83 1.05 1.08
CA ARG A 206 1.40 1.62 -0.19
C ARG A 206 1.60 3.15 -0.23
N ALA A 207 1.34 3.85 0.87
CA ALA A 207 1.65 5.29 0.99
C ALA A 207 3.16 5.53 0.92
N THR A 208 3.98 4.70 1.56
CA THR A 208 5.45 4.72 1.46
C THR A 208 5.89 4.56 0.00
N ALA A 209 5.42 3.53 -0.71
CA ALA A 209 5.76 3.30 -2.12
C ALA A 209 5.38 4.51 -3.00
N ALA A 210 4.15 5.04 -2.84
CA ALA A 210 3.70 6.19 -3.61
C ALA A 210 4.58 7.42 -3.39
N THR A 211 4.93 7.70 -2.15
CA THR A 211 5.75 8.87 -1.81
C THR A 211 7.18 8.70 -2.30
N SER A 212 7.78 7.52 -2.11
CA SER A 212 9.14 7.24 -2.59
C SER A 212 9.24 7.39 -4.11
N LEU A 213 8.26 6.91 -4.88
CA LEU A 213 8.23 7.08 -6.34
C LEU A 213 8.17 8.57 -6.73
N ILE A 214 7.36 9.38 -6.03
CA ILE A 214 7.28 10.82 -6.30
C ILE A 214 8.60 11.52 -5.92
N GLU A 215 9.22 11.14 -4.80
CA GLU A 215 10.50 11.69 -4.35
C GLU A 215 11.67 11.35 -5.31
N THR A 216 11.60 10.19 -5.97
CA THR A 216 12.57 9.79 -7.00
C THR A 216 12.32 10.43 -8.38
N GLY A 217 11.28 11.26 -8.53
CA GLY A 217 11.06 12.07 -9.72
C GLY A 217 9.94 11.60 -10.64
N PHE A 218 9.25 10.49 -10.34
CA PHE A 218 8.09 10.08 -11.12
C PHE A 218 6.93 11.06 -10.95
N SER A 219 6.18 11.29 -12.02
CA SER A 219 5.03 12.18 -11.96
C SER A 219 3.89 11.59 -11.13
N ILE A 220 3.03 12.47 -10.60
CA ILE A 220 1.81 12.03 -9.89
C ILE A 220 0.95 11.11 -10.74
N TYR A 221 0.88 11.39 -12.04
CA TYR A 221 0.08 10.61 -13.00
C TYR A 221 0.67 9.22 -13.21
N ASP A 222 2.01 9.09 -13.26
CA ASP A 222 2.67 7.79 -13.38
C ASP A 222 2.40 6.93 -12.15
N VAL A 223 2.54 7.51 -10.96
CA VAL A 223 2.24 6.83 -9.69
C VAL A 223 0.76 6.47 -9.58
N GLN A 224 -0.13 7.35 -10.02
CA GLN A 224 -1.57 7.08 -10.08
C GLN A 224 -1.87 5.90 -11.00
N ASN A 225 -1.29 5.87 -12.20
CA ASN A 225 -1.46 4.79 -13.16
C ASN A 225 -0.93 3.46 -12.63
N LEU A 226 0.29 3.45 -12.07
CA LEU A 226 0.88 2.25 -11.47
C LEU A 226 -0.02 1.67 -10.37
N MET A 227 -0.54 2.53 -9.50
CA MET A 227 -1.31 2.11 -8.34
C MET A 227 -2.82 2.03 -8.58
N ASP A 228 -3.35 2.49 -9.73
CA ASP A 228 -4.79 2.55 -10.02
C ASP A 228 -5.56 3.23 -8.87
N HIS A 229 -5.18 4.47 -8.60
CA HIS A 229 -5.91 5.29 -7.64
C HIS A 229 -7.17 5.86 -8.31
N ASP A 230 -8.35 5.45 -7.84
CA ASP A 230 -9.65 5.94 -8.33
C ASP A 230 -9.83 7.46 -8.13
N ASN A 231 -8.99 8.10 -7.28
CA ASN A 231 -9.10 9.50 -6.93
C ASN A 231 -7.72 10.19 -6.99
N VAL A 232 -7.58 11.14 -7.91
CA VAL A 232 -6.39 12.00 -8.08
C VAL A 232 -6.02 12.70 -6.77
N THR A 233 -7.00 13.09 -5.95
CA THR A 233 -6.79 13.77 -4.67
C THR A 233 -5.88 12.98 -3.73
N THR A 234 -5.96 11.64 -3.74
CA THR A 234 -5.10 10.80 -2.89
C THR A 234 -3.64 10.89 -3.34
N THR A 235 -3.38 10.88 -4.65
CA THR A 235 -2.03 10.99 -5.20
C THR A 235 -1.50 12.41 -5.08
N GLN A 236 -2.34 13.43 -5.22
CA GLN A 236 -1.98 14.84 -5.00
C GLN A 236 -1.51 15.12 -3.56
N LEU A 237 -2.10 14.42 -2.57
CA LEU A 237 -1.63 14.51 -1.17
C LEU A 237 -0.20 13.99 -1.01
N TYR A 238 0.19 12.96 -1.75
CA TYR A 238 1.56 12.45 -1.74
C TYR A 238 2.55 13.42 -2.40
N ALA A 239 2.14 14.06 -3.50
CA ALA A 239 2.97 15.05 -4.17
C ALA A 239 3.20 16.32 -3.34
N ALA A 240 2.20 16.75 -2.57
CA ALA A 240 2.35 17.90 -1.68
C ALA A 240 3.37 17.68 -0.54
N HIS A 241 3.78 16.42 -0.33
CA HIS A 241 4.81 16.03 0.64
C HIS A 241 6.25 16.25 0.14
N ARG A 242 6.45 16.52 -1.15
CA ARG A 242 7.80 16.81 -1.67
C ARG A 242 8.33 18.06 -0.98
N LYS A 243 9.18 17.83 0.03
CA LYS A 243 9.91 18.92 0.71
C LYS A 243 10.69 19.67 -0.39
N ASN A 244 10.48 20.98 -0.47
CA ASN A 244 11.15 21.87 -1.42
C ASN A 244 10.65 21.85 -2.90
N LEU A 245 9.53 21.16 -3.26
CA LEU A 245 9.04 21.20 -4.64
C LEU A 245 8.97 22.62 -5.23
N LYS A 246 8.50 23.60 -4.45
CA LYS A 246 8.43 25.01 -4.89
C LYS A 246 9.81 25.59 -5.11
N ARG A 247 10.77 25.24 -4.23
CA ARG A 247 12.15 25.68 -4.32
C ARG A 247 12.85 25.04 -5.50
N ASP A 248 12.70 23.72 -5.68
CA ASP A 248 13.26 22.98 -6.80
C ASP A 248 12.76 23.51 -8.13
N ILE A 249 11.44 23.84 -8.23
CA ILE A 249 10.87 24.44 -9.44
C ILE A 249 11.50 25.81 -9.72
N VAL A 250 11.61 26.66 -8.70
CA VAL A 250 12.16 28.02 -8.87
C VAL A 250 13.66 28.01 -9.12
N GLU A 251 14.42 27.14 -8.45
CA GLU A 251 15.88 27.05 -8.60
C GLU A 251 16.28 26.37 -9.91
N ASN A 252 15.50 25.41 -10.41
CA ASN A 252 15.79 24.68 -11.65
C ASN A 252 15.12 25.29 -12.91
N PHE A 253 14.32 26.34 -12.76
CA PHE A 253 13.67 26.99 -13.88
C PHE A 253 14.12 28.47 -13.98
N ASN A 254 15.10 28.70 -14.83
CA ASN A 254 15.64 30.04 -15.08
C ASN A 254 15.33 30.48 -16.51
N TRP A 255 14.38 31.44 -16.66
CA TRP A 255 14.02 32.03 -17.96
C TRP A 255 15.19 32.74 -18.67
N LEU A 256 16.25 33.08 -17.95
CA LEU A 256 17.45 33.77 -18.47
C LEU A 256 18.55 32.79 -18.87
N ASP A 257 18.34 31.49 -18.67
CA ASP A 257 19.29 30.45 -19.06
C ASP A 257 19.37 30.33 -20.59
N GLU A 258 20.57 30.16 -21.13
CA GLU A 258 20.82 30.12 -22.59
C GLU A 258 20.02 29.05 -23.30
N ASP A 259 19.65 27.97 -22.61
CA ASP A 259 18.85 26.86 -23.14
C ASP A 259 17.34 27.16 -23.19
N THR A 260 16.88 28.26 -22.63
CA THR A 260 15.46 28.64 -22.69
C THR A 260 15.14 29.44 -23.96
N PRO A 261 13.86 29.46 -24.41
CA PRO A 261 13.45 30.22 -25.60
C PRO A 261 13.76 31.72 -25.52
N LEU A 262 13.85 32.31 -24.31
CA LEU A 262 14.21 33.71 -24.10
C LEU A 262 15.74 33.93 -24.09
N GLY A 263 16.51 32.99 -23.58
CA GLY A 263 17.99 33.04 -23.63
C GLY A 263 18.49 32.96 -25.05
N LYS A 264 17.89 32.10 -25.87
CA LYS A 264 18.22 31.99 -27.32
C LYS A 264 17.92 33.25 -28.12
N LYS A 265 16.89 34.03 -27.75
CA LYS A 265 16.58 35.32 -28.42
C LYS A 265 17.51 36.49 -28.03
N ARG A 266 18.34 36.35 -27.02
CA ARG A 266 19.27 37.40 -26.56
C ARG A 266 20.65 37.28 -27.23
N ASN A 267 20.95 36.14 -27.81
CA ASN A 267 22.22 35.85 -28.51
C ASN A 267 22.09 35.95 -30.02
N ASP A 268 20.90 36.23 -30.58
CA ASP A 268 20.61 36.65 -31.97
C ASP A 268 20.45 38.18 -32.03
#